data_8ce2a97677a2398cbc4a86ede38abea2
#
_entry.id   8ce2a97677a2398cbc4a86ede38abea2
#
_cell.length_a   1.000
_cell.length_b   1.000
_cell.length_c   1.000
_cell.angle_alpha   90.00
_cell.angle_beta   90.00
_cell.angle_gamma   90.00
#
_symmetry.space_group_name_H-M   'P 1'
#
loop_
_entity.id
_entity.type
_entity.pdbx_description
1 polymer ?
#
loop_
_entity_poly.entity_id
_entity_poly.type
_entity_poly.pdbx_seq_one_letter_code
_entity_poly.pdbx_strand_id
1 'polypeptide(L)'
;MDTATADPTVTGAGAGRPGGRRRFGAGCAALLFAGVSVVVGCRAADTDAITPVPQLLAFLPWLLVPTAAGLLFTLLARWWTGAVWGVVLLGLLAWFIEPYGKAGDPVGPPVAELRVLTSNVQFGRAADALVDVVRREEPDLVFVQECEYTCDATLKRELTDAYPYRQSVAGGGSEGSVILSRFPLRGTAGVPGTMGMPGAVADVDGHTVRLQLAHPMPPLPEQVRLWQRELGRLRDAAAADRDTPTVLAGDFNATQDHAAFRRILDTGLRDAARLAGADRTPTWPSRTLPTLGAQIDHVLVSEHFAAHRTRVLPLPDTDHSAVLTNLTLHAAP
;
A
#
# COMPACT_ATOMS: atom_id res chain seq x y z
N MET A 1 37.32 -81.94 -12.35
CA MET A 1 36.37 -81.33 -13.32
C MET A 1 35.34 -80.61 -12.50
N ASP A 2 35.68 -79.38 -12.05
CA ASP A 2 34.87 -78.59 -11.15
C ASP A 2 34.17 -77.49 -11.95
N THR A 3 32.88 -77.53 -11.94
CA THR A 3 32.04 -76.48 -12.51
C THR A 3 31.67 -75.46 -11.43
N ALA A 4 32.29 -74.28 -11.51
CA ALA A 4 31.94 -73.15 -10.67
C ALA A 4 30.64 -72.53 -11.18
N THR A 5 29.62 -72.51 -10.34
CA THR A 5 28.37 -71.76 -10.51
C THR A 5 28.57 -70.34 -10.02
N ALA A 6 28.41 -69.34 -10.92
CA ALA A 6 28.42 -67.92 -10.58
C ALA A 6 27.03 -67.51 -10.04
N ASP A 7 27.06 -66.85 -8.88
CA ASP A 7 25.90 -66.24 -8.21
C ASP A 7 25.68 -64.83 -8.78
N PRO A 8 24.52 -64.49 -9.30
CA PRO A 8 24.25 -63.12 -9.72
C PRO A 8 23.79 -62.26 -8.52
N THR A 9 24.68 -61.43 -8.01
CA THR A 9 24.35 -60.39 -7.06
C THR A 9 23.36 -59.34 -7.68
N VAL A 10 22.11 -59.47 -7.34
CA VAL A 10 21.07 -58.47 -7.64
C VAL A 10 21.30 -57.25 -6.74
N THR A 11 21.85 -56.19 -7.31
CA THR A 11 21.89 -54.87 -6.69
C THR A 11 20.48 -54.32 -6.62
N GLY A 12 19.81 -54.47 -5.48
CA GLY A 12 18.52 -53.89 -5.18
C GLY A 12 18.63 -52.37 -5.14
N ALA A 13 18.09 -51.70 -6.16
CA ALA A 13 17.82 -50.26 -6.09
C ALA A 13 16.90 -49.99 -4.90
N GLY A 14 17.43 -49.31 -3.88
CA GLY A 14 16.72 -48.96 -2.67
C GLY A 14 15.53 -48.05 -2.97
N ALA A 15 14.33 -48.62 -3.08
CA ALA A 15 13.08 -47.89 -3.08
C ALA A 15 12.97 -47.18 -1.73
N GLY A 16 13.16 -45.81 -1.72
CA GLY A 16 13.10 -45.01 -0.53
C GLY A 16 11.80 -45.27 0.24
N ARG A 17 11.91 -45.53 1.53
CA ARG A 17 10.82 -45.94 2.43
C ARG A 17 9.62 -44.98 2.30
N PRO A 18 8.39 -45.45 2.01
CA PRO A 18 7.19 -44.59 1.86
C PRO A 18 6.91 -43.65 3.06
N GLY A 19 7.39 -44.03 4.26
CA GLY A 19 7.27 -43.21 5.48
C GLY A 19 8.17 -41.96 5.50
N GLY A 20 9.32 -41.98 4.83
CA GLY A 20 10.25 -40.85 4.81
C GLY A 20 9.70 -39.67 4.00
N ARG A 21 9.16 -39.92 2.81
CA ARG A 21 8.53 -38.89 1.95
C ARG A 21 7.32 -38.24 2.61
N ARG A 22 6.47 -38.98 3.32
CA ARG A 22 5.32 -38.45 4.05
C ARG A 22 5.76 -37.56 5.21
N ARG A 23 6.76 -37.96 5.99
CA ARG A 23 7.31 -37.15 7.09
C ARG A 23 7.94 -35.86 6.57
N PHE A 24 8.66 -35.93 5.47
CA PHE A 24 9.23 -34.73 4.83
C PHE A 24 8.15 -33.77 4.36
N GLY A 25 7.11 -34.23 3.64
CA GLY A 25 6.00 -33.39 3.21
C GLY A 25 5.26 -32.73 4.39
N ALA A 26 4.99 -33.51 5.46
CA ALA A 26 4.37 -32.95 6.67
C ALA A 26 5.27 -31.90 7.34
N GLY A 27 6.59 -32.10 7.38
CA GLY A 27 7.54 -31.10 7.88
C GLY A 27 7.57 -29.82 7.08
N CYS A 28 7.57 -29.91 5.73
CA CYS A 28 7.46 -28.72 4.86
C CYS A 28 6.16 -27.96 5.07
N ALA A 29 5.03 -28.66 5.13
CA ALA A 29 3.73 -28.04 5.42
C ALA A 29 3.72 -27.33 6.77
N ALA A 30 4.23 -27.97 7.82
CA ALA A 30 4.30 -27.40 9.16
C ALA A 30 5.13 -26.09 9.20
N LEU A 31 6.27 -26.06 8.52
CA LEU A 31 7.11 -24.86 8.43
C LEU A 31 6.40 -23.72 7.70
N LEU A 32 5.76 -24.00 6.56
CA LEU A 32 4.99 -23.00 5.81
C LEU A 32 3.84 -22.44 6.66
N PHE A 33 3.06 -23.32 7.27
CA PHE A 33 1.92 -22.88 8.10
C PHE A 33 2.37 -22.15 9.37
N ALA A 34 3.47 -22.55 9.99
CA ALA A 34 4.02 -21.82 11.13
C ALA A 34 4.41 -20.39 10.74
N GLY A 35 5.12 -20.21 9.62
CA GLY A 35 5.47 -18.89 9.12
C GLY A 35 4.25 -18.03 8.80
N VAL A 36 3.26 -18.57 8.07
CA VAL A 36 2.00 -17.88 7.76
C VAL A 36 1.23 -17.57 9.05
N SER A 37 1.17 -18.50 10.01
CA SER A 37 0.47 -18.29 11.29
C SER A 37 1.03 -17.11 12.08
N VAL A 38 2.34 -16.89 12.06
CA VAL A 38 2.97 -15.73 12.73
C VAL A 38 2.45 -14.43 12.13
N VAL A 39 2.44 -14.30 10.80
CA VAL A 39 1.99 -13.07 10.13
C VAL A 39 0.49 -12.86 10.33
N VAL A 40 -0.32 -13.90 10.12
CA VAL A 40 -1.78 -13.88 10.36
C VAL A 40 -2.10 -13.58 11.82
N GLY A 41 -1.35 -14.16 12.77
CA GLY A 41 -1.48 -13.88 14.20
C GLY A 41 -1.16 -12.44 14.56
N CYS A 42 -0.10 -11.86 13.99
CA CYS A 42 0.23 -10.44 14.16
C CYS A 42 -0.84 -9.53 13.54
N ARG A 43 -1.39 -9.90 12.38
CA ARG A 43 -2.52 -9.17 11.76
C ARG A 43 -3.76 -9.21 12.65
N ALA A 44 -4.08 -10.37 13.23
CA ALA A 44 -5.21 -10.56 14.14
C ALA A 44 -5.03 -9.84 15.48
N ALA A 45 -3.78 -9.77 15.97
CA ALA A 45 -3.42 -9.06 17.21
C ALA A 45 -3.22 -7.54 16.99
N ASP A 46 -3.52 -7.02 15.82
CA ASP A 46 -3.38 -5.61 15.44
C ASP A 46 -1.97 -5.05 15.73
N THR A 47 -0.92 -5.82 15.43
CA THR A 47 0.48 -5.47 15.64
C THR A 47 1.32 -5.62 14.37
N ASP A 48 2.18 -4.62 14.13
CA ASP A 48 3.11 -4.55 13.01
C ASP A 48 4.49 -4.03 13.45
N ALA A 49 4.83 -4.24 14.74
CA ALA A 49 5.99 -3.58 15.37
C ALA A 49 7.32 -4.31 15.19
N ILE A 50 7.32 -5.57 14.73
CA ILE A 50 8.49 -6.44 14.76
C ILE A 50 8.87 -6.89 13.33
N THR A 51 10.08 -6.54 12.89
CA THR A 51 10.66 -7.07 11.64
C THR A 51 10.74 -8.61 11.68
N PRO A 52 10.34 -9.34 10.63
CA PRO A 52 9.91 -8.88 9.29
C PRO A 52 8.39 -8.74 9.10
N VAL A 53 7.62 -8.65 10.18
CA VAL A 53 6.13 -8.65 10.11
C VAL A 53 5.57 -7.53 9.22
N PRO A 54 5.96 -6.23 9.37
CA PRO A 54 5.42 -5.20 8.50
C PRO A 54 5.76 -5.43 7.03
N GLN A 55 6.96 -5.90 6.71
CA GLN A 55 7.34 -6.21 5.34
C GLN A 55 6.49 -7.35 4.74
N LEU A 56 6.15 -8.37 5.54
CA LEU A 56 5.31 -9.48 5.12
C LEU A 56 3.81 -9.10 5.05
N LEU A 57 3.35 -8.23 5.94
CA LEU A 57 1.98 -7.72 5.91
C LEU A 57 1.70 -6.88 4.65
N ALA A 58 2.70 -6.15 4.12
CA ALA A 58 2.54 -5.45 2.85
C ALA A 58 2.08 -6.37 1.71
N PHE A 59 2.48 -7.64 1.78
CA PHE A 59 2.18 -8.68 0.79
C PHE A 59 1.21 -9.75 1.31
N LEU A 60 0.32 -9.41 2.24
CA LEU A 60 -0.59 -10.37 2.88
C LEU A 60 -1.37 -11.26 1.88
N PRO A 61 -1.90 -10.77 0.74
CA PRO A 61 -2.58 -11.64 -0.23
C PRO A 61 -1.66 -12.72 -0.82
N TRP A 62 -0.37 -12.48 -0.91
CA TRP A 62 0.61 -13.45 -1.43
C TRP A 62 0.87 -14.61 -0.47
N LEU A 63 0.45 -14.51 0.80
CA LEU A 63 0.52 -15.63 1.75
C LEU A 63 -0.45 -16.78 1.38
N LEU A 64 -1.37 -16.55 0.46
CA LEU A 64 -2.17 -17.62 -0.16
C LEU A 64 -1.29 -18.66 -0.86
N VAL A 65 -0.17 -18.24 -1.48
CA VAL A 65 0.73 -19.14 -2.21
C VAL A 65 1.39 -20.16 -1.26
N PRO A 66 2.13 -19.78 -0.20
CA PRO A 66 2.68 -20.76 0.74
C PRO A 66 1.59 -21.54 1.48
N THR A 67 0.41 -20.97 1.70
CA THR A 67 -0.72 -21.71 2.31
C THR A 67 -1.23 -22.80 1.38
N ALA A 68 -1.43 -22.50 0.10
CA ALA A 68 -1.83 -23.49 -0.91
C ALA A 68 -0.76 -24.59 -1.09
N ALA A 69 0.52 -24.22 -1.13
CA ALA A 69 1.63 -25.18 -1.20
C ALA A 69 1.64 -26.11 0.05
N GLY A 70 1.46 -25.53 1.24
CA GLY A 70 1.35 -26.31 2.48
C GLY A 70 0.17 -27.29 2.45
N LEU A 71 -1.00 -26.87 1.98
CA LEU A 71 -2.18 -27.73 1.79
C LEU A 71 -1.87 -28.89 0.83
N LEU A 72 -1.21 -28.63 -0.29
CA LEU A 72 -0.78 -29.66 -1.21
C LEU A 72 0.14 -30.68 -0.50
N PHE A 73 1.12 -30.21 0.26
CA PHE A 73 2.01 -31.09 1.03
C PHE A 73 1.27 -31.92 2.08
N THR A 74 0.26 -31.37 2.76
CA THR A 74 -0.56 -32.14 3.72
C THR A 74 -1.37 -33.23 3.06
N LEU A 75 -1.94 -32.96 1.86
CA LEU A 75 -2.67 -33.96 1.08
C LEU A 75 -1.75 -35.10 0.62
N LEU A 76 -0.58 -34.78 0.06
CA LEU A 76 0.41 -35.75 -0.38
C LEU A 76 0.96 -36.59 0.79
N ALA A 77 1.14 -35.96 1.95
CA ALA A 77 1.57 -36.62 3.19
C ALA A 77 0.42 -37.36 3.89
N ARG A 78 -0.83 -37.16 3.49
CA ARG A 78 -2.06 -37.65 4.18
C ARG A 78 -2.10 -37.21 5.66
N TRP A 79 -1.69 -35.96 5.92
CA TRP A 79 -1.66 -35.37 7.25
C TRP A 79 -2.92 -34.49 7.49
N TRP A 80 -4.00 -35.13 7.97
CA TRP A 80 -5.31 -34.49 8.09
C TRP A 80 -5.33 -33.30 9.07
N THR A 81 -4.61 -33.37 10.18
CA THR A 81 -4.52 -32.25 11.13
C THR A 81 -3.83 -31.04 10.51
N GLY A 82 -2.81 -31.27 9.70
CA GLY A 82 -2.19 -30.21 8.90
C GLY A 82 -3.13 -29.63 7.84
N ALA A 83 -3.96 -30.47 7.20
CA ALA A 83 -4.96 -29.98 6.26
C ALA A 83 -5.99 -29.06 6.93
N VAL A 84 -6.48 -29.43 8.13
CA VAL A 84 -7.37 -28.55 8.91
C VAL A 84 -6.68 -27.24 9.27
N TRP A 85 -5.42 -27.26 9.70
CA TRP A 85 -4.63 -26.04 9.96
C TRP A 85 -4.55 -25.14 8.73
N GLY A 86 -4.18 -25.68 7.57
CA GLY A 86 -4.12 -24.92 6.32
C GLY A 86 -5.44 -24.34 5.86
N VAL A 87 -6.57 -25.06 6.05
CA VAL A 87 -7.93 -24.57 5.75
C VAL A 87 -8.30 -23.38 6.68
N VAL A 88 -7.98 -23.47 7.96
CA VAL A 88 -8.20 -22.36 8.91
C VAL A 88 -7.39 -21.13 8.49
N LEU A 89 -6.12 -21.30 8.14
CA LEU A 89 -5.28 -20.19 7.64
C LEU A 89 -5.84 -19.58 6.36
N LEU A 90 -6.30 -20.42 5.42
CA LEU A 90 -6.94 -19.96 4.18
C LEU A 90 -8.19 -19.11 4.48
N GLY A 91 -9.04 -19.57 5.41
CA GLY A 91 -10.23 -18.84 5.85
C GLY A 91 -9.88 -17.48 6.50
N LEU A 92 -8.86 -17.45 7.36
CA LEU A 92 -8.39 -16.20 7.98
C LEU A 92 -7.78 -15.25 6.96
N LEU A 93 -6.98 -15.75 6.00
CA LEU A 93 -6.43 -14.93 4.92
C LEU A 93 -7.55 -14.37 4.05
N ALA A 94 -8.53 -15.18 3.66
CA ALA A 94 -9.69 -14.72 2.90
C ALA A 94 -10.43 -13.59 3.64
N TRP A 95 -10.64 -13.76 4.95
CA TRP A 95 -11.25 -12.73 5.80
C TRP A 95 -10.43 -11.43 5.84
N PHE A 96 -9.11 -11.50 5.98
CA PHE A 96 -8.25 -10.31 6.05
C PHE A 96 -7.99 -9.65 4.68
N ILE A 97 -8.19 -10.38 3.58
CA ILE A 97 -8.09 -9.83 2.23
C ILE A 97 -9.26 -8.90 1.92
N GLU A 98 -10.42 -9.09 2.57
CA GLU A 98 -11.55 -8.18 2.43
C GLU A 98 -11.13 -6.72 2.70
N PRO A 99 -11.67 -5.76 1.92
CA PRO A 99 -11.32 -4.35 2.07
C PRO A 99 -11.63 -3.81 3.46
N TYR A 100 -10.68 -3.12 4.07
CA TYR A 100 -10.82 -2.51 5.39
C TYR A 100 -11.44 -1.11 5.33
N GLY A 101 -12.15 -0.72 6.38
CA GLY A 101 -12.72 0.61 6.60
C GLY A 101 -14.20 0.71 6.20
N LYS A 102 -14.78 1.87 6.41
CA LYS A 102 -16.18 2.14 6.09
C LYS A 102 -16.37 2.34 4.60
N ALA A 103 -17.47 1.86 4.06
CA ALA A 103 -18.00 2.20 2.74
C ALA A 103 -19.36 2.86 2.96
N GLY A 104 -19.70 3.83 2.11
CA GLY A 104 -20.98 4.53 2.16
C GLY A 104 -20.89 5.83 1.34
N ASP A 105 -22.00 6.27 0.82
CA ASP A 105 -22.06 7.52 0.08
C ASP A 105 -22.13 8.72 1.04
N PRO A 106 -21.57 9.89 0.65
CA PRO A 106 -21.72 11.12 1.39
C PRO A 106 -23.20 11.53 1.51
N VAL A 107 -23.51 12.23 2.60
CA VAL A 107 -24.82 12.83 2.79
C VAL A 107 -24.72 14.31 2.35
N GLY A 108 -25.70 14.77 1.56
CA GLY A 108 -25.74 16.15 1.07
C GLY A 108 -25.62 16.26 -0.46
N PRO A 109 -25.87 17.44 -1.02
CA PRO A 109 -25.77 17.65 -2.47
C PRO A 109 -24.31 17.72 -2.93
N PRO A 110 -23.98 17.27 -4.15
CA PRO A 110 -22.69 17.48 -4.75
C PRO A 110 -22.44 18.97 -5.01
N VAL A 111 -21.24 19.47 -4.69
CA VAL A 111 -20.87 20.87 -4.82
C VAL A 111 -19.64 21.11 -5.69
N ALA A 112 -18.76 20.13 -5.83
CA ALA A 112 -17.60 20.21 -6.72
C ALA A 112 -17.11 18.82 -7.15
N GLU A 113 -16.53 18.75 -8.35
CA GLU A 113 -15.80 17.60 -8.86
C GLU A 113 -14.29 17.85 -8.75
N LEU A 114 -13.54 16.83 -8.38
CA LEU A 114 -12.09 16.91 -8.16
C LEU A 114 -11.37 15.70 -8.75
N ARG A 115 -10.29 15.97 -9.45
CA ARG A 115 -9.34 14.92 -9.88
C ARG A 115 -8.06 15.06 -9.07
N VAL A 116 -7.71 14.04 -8.30
CA VAL A 116 -6.56 14.03 -7.40
C VAL A 116 -5.55 13.00 -7.88
N LEU A 117 -4.30 13.44 -8.08
CA LEU A 117 -3.16 12.59 -8.43
C LEU A 117 -2.17 12.55 -7.27
N THR A 118 -1.66 11.38 -6.92
CA THR A 118 -0.47 11.25 -6.07
C THR A 118 0.58 10.40 -6.77
N SER A 119 1.86 10.75 -6.59
CA SER A 119 2.98 10.07 -7.21
C SER A 119 4.28 10.25 -6.43
N ASN A 120 4.93 9.13 -6.07
CA ASN A 120 6.32 9.12 -5.65
C ASN A 120 7.22 9.07 -6.91
N VAL A 121 8.09 10.06 -7.08
CA VAL A 121 8.94 10.24 -8.28
C VAL A 121 10.37 9.72 -8.10
N GLN A 122 10.60 8.91 -7.08
CA GLN A 122 11.87 8.23 -6.78
C GLN A 122 13.09 9.17 -6.92
N PHE A 123 13.32 10.00 -5.91
CA PHE A 123 14.42 10.98 -5.87
C PHE A 123 14.39 11.96 -7.07
N GLY A 124 13.20 12.35 -7.54
CA GLY A 124 13.01 13.27 -8.65
C GLY A 124 13.20 12.68 -10.05
N ARG A 125 13.59 11.42 -10.18
CA ARG A 125 13.91 10.79 -11.48
C ARG A 125 12.76 10.82 -12.46
N ALA A 126 11.53 10.62 -11.99
CA ALA A 126 10.34 10.58 -12.82
C ALA A 126 9.67 11.95 -13.01
N ALA A 127 10.36 13.08 -12.73
CA ALA A 127 9.75 14.41 -12.81
C ALA A 127 9.20 14.73 -14.21
N ASP A 128 9.94 14.46 -15.29
CA ASP A 128 9.48 14.70 -16.66
C ASP A 128 8.30 13.79 -17.04
N ALA A 129 8.37 12.51 -16.68
CA ALA A 129 7.27 11.57 -16.89
C ALA A 129 6.00 11.96 -16.12
N LEU A 130 6.15 12.50 -14.90
CA LEU A 130 5.04 13.05 -14.14
C LEU A 130 4.42 14.27 -14.83
N VAL A 131 5.24 15.19 -15.37
CA VAL A 131 4.74 16.33 -16.15
C VAL A 131 3.87 15.88 -17.32
N ASP A 132 4.31 14.85 -18.06
CA ASP A 132 3.52 14.30 -19.17
C ASP A 132 2.20 13.66 -18.70
N VAL A 133 2.22 12.96 -17.57
CA VAL A 133 1.00 12.40 -16.97
C VAL A 133 0.05 13.51 -16.52
N VAL A 134 0.56 14.54 -15.84
CA VAL A 134 -0.24 15.70 -15.38
C VAL A 134 -0.87 16.43 -16.55
N ARG A 135 -0.14 16.67 -17.64
CA ARG A 135 -0.67 17.31 -18.86
C ARG A 135 -1.76 16.48 -19.54
N ARG A 136 -1.61 15.17 -19.57
CA ARG A 136 -2.57 14.25 -20.22
C ARG A 136 -3.82 14.04 -19.38
N GLU A 137 -3.65 13.87 -18.06
CA GLU A 137 -4.75 13.53 -17.15
C GLU A 137 -5.42 14.77 -16.54
N GLU A 138 -4.78 15.91 -16.57
CA GLU A 138 -5.27 17.21 -16.08
C GLU A 138 -5.91 17.15 -14.67
N PRO A 139 -5.22 16.58 -13.64
CA PRO A 139 -5.75 16.56 -12.28
C PRO A 139 -5.88 17.98 -11.72
N ASP A 140 -6.78 18.20 -10.77
CA ASP A 140 -6.95 19.49 -10.09
C ASP A 140 -5.96 19.68 -8.94
N LEU A 141 -5.61 18.56 -8.29
CA LEU A 141 -4.65 18.49 -7.20
C LEU A 141 -3.59 17.41 -7.50
N VAL A 142 -2.31 17.74 -7.27
CA VAL A 142 -1.18 16.82 -7.45
C VAL A 142 -0.34 16.78 -6.18
N PHE A 143 -0.15 15.57 -5.63
CA PHE A 143 0.70 15.30 -4.46
C PHE A 143 1.94 14.54 -4.93
N VAL A 144 3.13 15.14 -4.75
CA VAL A 144 4.39 14.59 -5.26
C VAL A 144 5.35 14.32 -4.11
N GLN A 145 5.76 13.06 -3.95
CA GLN A 145 6.73 12.61 -2.97
C GLN A 145 8.09 12.39 -3.64
N GLU A 146 9.16 12.49 -2.86
CA GLU A 146 10.55 12.38 -3.31
C GLU A 146 10.92 13.38 -4.41
N CYS A 147 10.29 14.55 -4.39
CA CYS A 147 10.56 15.63 -5.32
C CYS A 147 11.71 16.50 -4.79
N GLU A 148 12.95 16.09 -5.09
CA GLU A 148 14.15 16.85 -4.74
C GLU A 148 14.26 18.18 -5.52
N TYR A 149 15.29 18.97 -5.28
CA TYR A 149 15.41 20.35 -5.82
C TYR A 149 15.27 20.44 -7.34
N THR A 150 15.80 19.49 -8.11
CA THR A 150 15.71 19.48 -9.58
C THR A 150 14.29 19.17 -10.05
N CYS A 151 13.63 18.21 -9.40
CA CYS A 151 12.21 17.92 -9.63
C CYS A 151 11.36 19.15 -9.33
N ASP A 152 11.55 19.81 -8.18
CA ASP A 152 10.79 21.02 -7.81
C ASP A 152 10.99 22.15 -8.85
N ALA A 153 12.22 22.34 -9.35
CA ALA A 153 12.52 23.29 -10.41
C ALA A 153 11.83 22.92 -11.74
N THR A 154 11.82 21.63 -12.10
CA THR A 154 11.13 21.13 -13.29
C THR A 154 9.61 21.35 -13.19
N LEU A 155 8.99 20.96 -12.08
CA LEU A 155 7.55 21.19 -11.88
C LEU A 155 7.19 22.68 -11.91
N LYS A 156 8.04 23.56 -11.36
CA LYS A 156 7.87 25.01 -11.45
C LYS A 156 7.90 25.50 -12.89
N ARG A 157 8.90 25.10 -13.65
CA ARG A 157 9.08 25.53 -15.03
C ARG A 157 7.95 25.06 -15.94
N GLU A 158 7.51 23.81 -15.77
CA GLU A 158 6.64 23.13 -16.73
C GLU A 158 5.15 23.26 -16.39
N LEU A 159 4.79 23.49 -15.11
CA LEU A 159 3.41 23.40 -14.65
C LEU A 159 2.87 24.67 -13.97
N THR A 160 3.64 25.74 -13.78
CA THR A 160 3.21 26.94 -13.05
C THR A 160 1.97 27.59 -13.67
N ASP A 161 1.87 27.63 -15.00
CA ASP A 161 0.72 28.26 -15.68
C ASP A 161 -0.58 27.48 -15.42
N ALA A 162 -0.52 26.13 -15.37
CA ALA A 162 -1.67 25.28 -15.13
C ALA A 162 -1.95 25.07 -13.61
N TYR A 163 -0.92 25.19 -12.77
CA TYR A 163 -0.98 25.02 -11.31
C TYR A 163 -0.33 26.21 -10.60
N PRO A 164 -1.00 27.36 -10.58
CA PRO A 164 -0.43 28.60 -10.01
C PRO A 164 -0.23 28.53 -8.51
N TYR A 165 -0.90 27.62 -7.82
CA TYR A 165 -0.83 27.47 -6.38
C TYR A 165 -0.05 26.22 -5.98
N ARG A 166 0.82 26.39 -5.01
CA ARG A 166 1.67 25.30 -4.53
C ARG A 166 2.03 25.43 -3.06
N GLN A 167 2.25 24.31 -2.41
CA GLN A 167 2.83 24.18 -1.09
C GLN A 167 3.90 23.09 -1.12
N SER A 168 5.10 23.38 -0.61
CA SER A 168 6.20 22.42 -0.70
C SER A 168 7.06 22.42 0.58
N VAL A 169 7.71 21.28 0.81
CA VAL A 169 8.87 21.16 1.68
C VAL A 169 10.05 20.86 0.78
N ALA A 170 11.02 21.78 0.74
CA ALA A 170 12.24 21.60 -0.03
C ALA A 170 13.18 20.63 0.69
N GLY A 171 13.77 19.71 -0.05
CA GLY A 171 14.72 18.73 0.48
C GLY A 171 15.49 18.05 -0.64
N GLY A 172 16.61 17.39 -0.31
CA GLY A 172 17.36 16.54 -1.22
C GLY A 172 16.89 15.08 -1.13
N GLY A 173 17.18 14.31 -2.17
CA GLY A 173 16.83 12.88 -2.18
C GLY A 173 15.34 12.62 -1.96
N SER A 174 15.00 11.84 -0.92
CA SER A 174 13.61 11.50 -0.58
C SER A 174 12.87 12.56 0.25
N GLU A 175 13.56 13.60 0.73
CA GLU A 175 12.97 14.54 1.71
C GLU A 175 11.99 15.53 1.08
N GLY A 176 12.19 15.91 -0.20
CA GLY A 176 11.38 16.92 -0.88
C GLY A 176 9.97 16.42 -1.22
N SER A 177 8.97 17.30 -1.03
CA SER A 177 7.57 17.00 -1.38
C SER A 177 6.80 18.26 -1.78
N VAL A 178 5.84 18.11 -2.70
CA VAL A 178 5.10 19.23 -3.27
C VAL A 178 3.61 18.87 -3.41
N ILE A 179 2.74 19.83 -3.06
CA ILE A 179 1.34 19.86 -3.45
C ILE A 179 1.16 20.93 -4.52
N LEU A 180 0.65 20.58 -5.69
CA LEU A 180 0.24 21.51 -6.76
C LEU A 180 -1.28 21.59 -6.81
N SER A 181 -1.81 22.76 -7.09
CA SER A 181 -3.25 22.99 -7.15
C SER A 181 -3.64 24.00 -8.23
N ARG A 182 -4.77 23.75 -8.88
CA ARG A 182 -5.47 24.72 -9.71
C ARG A 182 -6.27 25.71 -8.85
N PHE A 183 -6.64 25.32 -7.64
CA PHE A 183 -7.39 26.14 -6.69
C PHE A 183 -6.46 26.95 -5.78
N PRO A 184 -6.91 28.12 -5.29
CA PRO A 184 -6.17 28.90 -4.31
C PRO A 184 -5.76 28.06 -3.10
N LEU A 185 -4.47 28.12 -2.73
CA LEU A 185 -3.91 27.44 -1.57
C LEU A 185 -3.43 28.40 -0.50
N ARG A 186 -3.68 28.05 0.76
CA ARG A 186 -3.02 28.64 1.92
C ARG A 186 -2.26 27.52 2.65
N GLY A 187 -0.93 27.62 2.72
CA GLY A 187 -0.08 26.65 3.41
C GLY A 187 -0.40 26.56 4.90
N THR A 188 -0.27 25.36 5.45
CA THR A 188 -0.35 25.07 6.90
C THR A 188 0.96 24.46 7.38
N ALA A 189 1.10 24.22 8.68
CA ALA A 189 2.33 23.64 9.26
C ALA A 189 2.69 22.26 8.72
N GLY A 190 1.71 21.52 8.16
CA GLY A 190 1.89 20.14 7.74
C GLY A 190 2.09 19.19 8.93
N VAL A 191 2.48 17.95 8.62
CA VAL A 191 2.77 16.92 9.64
C VAL A 191 4.28 16.74 9.74
N PRO A 192 4.87 16.81 10.95
CA PRO A 192 6.31 16.61 11.10
C PRO A 192 6.71 15.18 10.78
N GLY A 193 7.74 15.00 9.95
CA GLY A 193 8.30 13.72 9.56
C GLY A 193 9.76 13.83 9.18
N THR A 194 10.40 12.71 8.93
CA THR A 194 11.77 12.67 8.38
C THR A 194 11.76 13.15 6.93
N MET A 195 10.75 12.75 6.18
CA MET A 195 10.49 13.24 4.84
C MET A 195 9.41 14.33 4.89
N GLY A 196 9.40 15.21 3.89
CA GLY A 196 8.49 16.35 3.86
C GLY A 196 7.03 15.92 3.73
N MET A 197 6.19 16.38 4.66
CA MET A 197 4.74 16.15 4.64
C MET A 197 4.01 17.50 4.73
N PRO A 198 4.04 18.34 3.66
CA PRO A 198 3.39 19.63 3.65
C PRO A 198 1.87 19.50 3.78
N GLY A 199 1.27 20.49 4.42
CA GLY A 199 -0.17 20.66 4.53
C GLY A 199 -0.62 21.99 3.92
N ALA A 200 -1.85 22.03 3.43
CA ALA A 200 -2.47 23.24 2.91
C ALA A 200 -3.99 23.21 3.14
N VAL A 201 -4.61 24.35 2.93
CA VAL A 201 -6.05 24.50 2.79
C VAL A 201 -6.32 25.06 1.40
N ALA A 202 -7.15 24.37 0.63
CA ALA A 202 -7.61 24.80 -0.69
C ALA A 202 -8.99 25.44 -0.59
N ASP A 203 -9.22 26.44 -1.42
CA ASP A 203 -10.56 26.99 -1.70
C ASP A 203 -11.06 26.35 -3.01
N VAL A 204 -11.92 25.36 -2.89
CA VAL A 204 -12.50 24.61 -4.01
C VAL A 204 -13.89 25.18 -4.29
N ASP A 205 -14.00 26.10 -5.24
CA ASP A 205 -15.26 26.73 -5.63
C ASP A 205 -16.04 27.32 -4.44
N GLY A 206 -15.32 27.96 -3.50
CA GLY A 206 -15.88 28.53 -2.27
C GLY A 206 -15.99 27.54 -1.09
N HIS A 207 -15.56 26.30 -1.27
CA HIS A 207 -15.54 25.28 -0.22
C HIS A 207 -14.12 25.03 0.30
N THR A 208 -13.97 25.09 1.61
CA THR A 208 -12.69 24.83 2.28
C THR A 208 -12.39 23.35 2.29
N VAL A 209 -11.25 22.96 1.72
CA VAL A 209 -10.75 21.57 1.71
C VAL A 209 -9.35 21.52 2.31
N ARG A 210 -9.15 20.71 3.35
CA ARG A 210 -7.85 20.46 3.94
C ARG A 210 -7.08 19.43 3.12
N LEU A 211 -5.86 19.77 2.75
CA LEU A 211 -4.94 18.94 2.00
C LEU A 211 -3.74 18.57 2.88
N GLN A 212 -3.39 17.31 2.93
CA GLN A 212 -2.20 16.83 3.64
C GLN A 212 -1.47 15.82 2.75
N LEU A 213 -0.19 16.06 2.50
CA LEU A 213 0.66 15.07 1.84
C LEU A 213 1.19 14.09 2.90
N ALA A 214 1.16 12.79 2.57
CA ALA A 214 1.72 11.72 3.37
C ALA A 214 3.01 11.19 2.73
N HIS A 215 4.08 11.13 3.53
CA HIS A 215 5.33 10.48 3.18
C HIS A 215 6.11 10.08 4.44
N PRO A 216 5.57 9.16 5.28
CA PRO A 216 6.31 8.62 6.41
C PRO A 216 7.48 7.75 5.95
N MET A 217 8.51 7.62 6.78
CA MET A 217 9.62 6.69 6.53
C MET A 217 9.12 5.28 6.21
N PRO A 218 9.79 4.52 5.34
CA PRO A 218 9.45 3.11 5.11
C PRO A 218 9.78 2.24 6.35
N PRO A 219 9.09 1.08 6.53
CA PRO A 219 9.35 0.16 7.63
C PRO A 219 10.63 -0.65 7.42
N LEU A 220 11.78 0.03 7.26
CA LEU A 220 13.09 -0.64 7.23
C LEU A 220 13.35 -1.35 8.57
N PRO A 221 14.17 -2.42 8.60
CA PRO A 221 14.33 -3.25 9.80
C PRO A 221 14.62 -2.48 11.09
N GLU A 222 15.46 -1.43 11.03
CA GLU A 222 15.82 -0.63 12.19
C GLU A 222 14.92 0.61 12.38
N GLN A 223 14.02 0.88 11.46
CA GLN A 223 13.20 2.10 11.41
C GLN A 223 11.70 1.86 11.59
N VAL A 224 11.26 0.64 11.86
CA VAL A 224 9.85 0.29 12.07
C VAL A 224 9.17 1.18 13.11
N ARG A 225 9.86 1.49 14.22
CA ARG A 225 9.32 2.40 15.25
C ARG A 225 9.19 3.85 14.77
N LEU A 226 10.07 4.30 13.87
CA LEU A 226 10.00 5.63 13.28
C LEU A 226 8.81 5.71 12.33
N TRP A 227 8.69 4.74 11.42
CA TRP A 227 7.54 4.57 10.54
C TRP A 227 6.21 4.59 11.30
N GLN A 228 6.07 3.80 12.36
CA GLN A 228 4.86 3.78 13.19
C GLN A 228 4.57 5.13 13.85
N ARG A 229 5.60 5.85 14.33
CA ARG A 229 5.42 7.18 14.93
C ARG A 229 4.95 8.20 13.90
N GLU A 230 5.48 8.16 12.68
CA GLU A 230 5.12 9.10 11.62
C GLU A 230 3.70 8.83 11.09
N LEU A 231 3.29 7.56 10.90
CA LEU A 231 1.89 7.20 10.66
C LEU A 231 0.98 7.61 11.83
N GLY A 232 1.46 7.50 13.06
CA GLY A 232 0.75 7.98 14.25
C GLY A 232 0.49 9.49 14.21
N ARG A 233 1.45 10.30 13.74
CA ARG A 233 1.27 11.75 13.57
C ARG A 233 0.25 12.08 12.47
N LEU A 234 0.25 11.33 11.36
CA LEU A 234 -0.77 11.45 10.31
C LEU A 234 -2.17 11.12 10.85
N ARG A 235 -2.29 10.04 11.66
CA ARG A 235 -3.54 9.70 12.37
C ARG A 235 -4.00 10.85 13.27
N ASP A 236 -3.10 11.41 14.08
CA ASP A 236 -3.44 12.48 15.02
C ASP A 236 -3.88 13.75 14.28
N ALA A 237 -3.20 14.08 13.18
CA ALA A 237 -3.62 15.17 12.30
C ALA A 237 -4.98 14.93 11.63
N ALA A 238 -5.27 13.69 11.22
CA ALA A 238 -6.57 13.32 10.67
C ALA A 238 -7.69 13.39 11.72
N ALA A 239 -7.39 13.00 12.97
CA ALA A 239 -8.35 13.00 14.07
C ALA A 239 -8.63 14.42 14.64
N ALA A 240 -7.72 15.36 14.44
CA ALA A 240 -7.80 16.70 15.03
C ALA A 240 -8.96 17.54 14.48
N ASP A 241 -9.37 17.28 13.24
CA ASP A 241 -10.47 18.00 12.58
C ASP A 241 -11.18 17.01 11.64
N ARG A 242 -12.40 16.65 11.98
CA ARG A 242 -13.25 15.73 11.21
C ARG A 242 -14.35 16.44 10.42
N ASP A 243 -14.60 17.69 10.76
CA ASP A 243 -15.70 18.48 10.19
C ASP A 243 -15.28 19.13 8.86
N THR A 244 -13.99 19.44 8.71
CA THR A 244 -13.47 20.00 7.47
C THR A 244 -13.24 18.90 6.42
N PRO A 245 -13.82 19.03 5.20
CA PRO A 245 -13.50 18.16 4.08
C PRO A 245 -11.99 17.98 3.91
N THR A 246 -11.52 16.74 3.89
CA THR A 246 -10.07 16.45 3.93
C THR A 246 -9.66 15.46 2.84
N VAL A 247 -8.56 15.78 2.16
CA VAL A 247 -7.81 14.86 1.29
C VAL A 247 -6.42 14.66 1.89
N LEU A 248 -6.11 13.45 2.26
CA LEU A 248 -4.80 13.01 2.76
C LEU A 248 -4.23 12.02 1.73
N ALA A 249 -3.23 12.43 0.94
CA ALA A 249 -2.75 11.65 -0.18
C ALA A 249 -1.22 11.55 -0.21
N GLY A 250 -0.70 10.42 -0.68
CA GLY A 250 0.73 10.20 -0.78
C GLY A 250 1.14 8.73 -0.74
N ASP A 251 2.43 8.53 -0.61
CA ASP A 251 3.07 7.26 -0.27
C ASP A 251 3.07 7.10 1.26
N PHE A 252 2.27 6.17 1.76
CA PHE A 252 2.20 5.87 3.20
C PHE A 252 3.23 4.83 3.64
N ASN A 253 3.96 4.24 2.70
CA ASN A 253 4.82 3.09 2.98
C ASN A 253 4.06 1.99 3.79
N ALA A 254 2.76 1.89 3.59
CA ALA A 254 1.85 1.02 4.34
C ALA A 254 0.66 0.62 3.50
N THR A 255 0.15 -0.59 3.72
CA THR A 255 -1.10 -1.11 3.15
C THR A 255 -2.20 -1.16 4.21
N GLN A 256 -3.44 -1.45 3.83
CA GLN A 256 -4.55 -1.70 4.77
C GLN A 256 -4.31 -2.87 5.75
N ASP A 257 -3.29 -3.69 5.52
CA ASP A 257 -2.95 -4.81 6.39
C ASP A 257 -2.08 -4.41 7.58
N HIS A 258 -1.50 -3.19 7.54
CA HIS A 258 -0.74 -2.63 8.66
C HIS A 258 -1.67 -2.00 9.71
N ALA A 259 -1.45 -2.35 10.96
CA ALA A 259 -2.21 -1.79 12.09
C ALA A 259 -2.06 -0.26 12.17
N ALA A 260 -0.86 0.26 11.95
CA ALA A 260 -0.60 1.70 11.99
C ALA A 260 -1.40 2.46 10.92
N PHE A 261 -1.58 1.89 9.71
CA PHE A 261 -2.38 2.49 8.64
C PHE A 261 -3.90 2.38 8.92
N ARG A 262 -4.38 1.23 9.42
CA ARG A 262 -5.79 1.10 9.80
C ARG A 262 -6.24 2.12 10.83
N ARG A 263 -5.35 2.47 11.78
CA ARG A 263 -5.64 3.52 12.78
C ARG A 263 -5.85 4.89 12.14
N ILE A 264 -5.30 5.16 10.95
CA ILE A 264 -5.63 6.37 10.17
C ILE A 264 -7.05 6.24 9.61
N LEU A 265 -7.41 5.10 9.04
CA LEU A 265 -8.77 4.85 8.53
C LEU A 265 -9.82 4.89 9.65
N ASP A 266 -9.48 4.45 10.86
CA ASP A 266 -10.36 4.48 12.05
C ASP A 266 -10.67 5.92 12.53
N THR A 267 -9.96 6.95 12.05
CA THR A 267 -10.31 8.35 12.30
C THR A 267 -11.56 8.80 11.52
N GLY A 268 -12.03 7.99 10.58
CA GLY A 268 -13.15 8.30 9.68
C GLY A 268 -12.73 8.55 8.23
N LEU A 269 -11.42 8.62 7.95
CA LEU A 269 -10.93 8.68 6.57
C LEU A 269 -11.20 7.36 5.84
N ARG A 270 -11.47 7.47 4.53
CA ARG A 270 -11.78 6.33 3.66
C ARG A 270 -10.84 6.33 2.48
N ASP A 271 -10.37 5.14 2.09
CA ASP A 271 -9.52 5.00 0.89
C ASP A 271 -10.38 5.15 -0.37
N ALA A 272 -10.04 6.12 -1.22
CA ALA A 272 -10.73 6.36 -2.48
C ALA A 272 -10.63 5.17 -3.44
N ALA A 273 -9.52 4.42 -3.43
CA ALA A 273 -9.38 3.21 -4.22
C ALA A 273 -10.42 2.15 -3.79
N ARG A 274 -10.64 1.97 -2.48
CA ARG A 274 -11.67 1.09 -1.98
C ARG A 274 -13.07 1.54 -2.38
N LEU A 275 -13.39 2.83 -2.20
CA LEU A 275 -14.70 3.37 -2.56
C LEU A 275 -15.02 3.18 -4.05
N ALA A 276 -13.98 3.24 -4.91
CA ALA A 276 -14.08 3.05 -6.34
C ALA A 276 -13.92 1.58 -6.82
N GLY A 277 -13.80 0.60 -5.89
CA GLY A 277 -13.62 -0.82 -6.24
C GLY A 277 -12.26 -1.16 -6.87
N ALA A 278 -11.22 -0.38 -6.59
CA ALA A 278 -9.85 -0.54 -7.07
C ALA A 278 -8.84 -0.80 -5.94
N ASP A 279 -9.33 -1.20 -4.76
CA ASP A 279 -8.50 -1.54 -3.62
C ASP A 279 -7.52 -2.68 -3.95
N ARG A 280 -6.40 -2.72 -3.21
CA ARG A 280 -5.32 -3.68 -3.39
C ARG A 280 -4.67 -3.69 -4.77
N THR A 281 -4.94 -2.69 -5.62
CA THR A 281 -4.18 -2.54 -6.87
C THR A 281 -2.76 -2.13 -6.53
N PRO A 282 -1.73 -2.93 -6.90
CA PRO A 282 -0.35 -2.63 -6.54
C PRO A 282 0.11 -1.29 -7.10
N THR A 283 0.76 -0.50 -6.26
CA THR A 283 1.43 0.74 -6.66
C THR A 283 2.95 0.62 -6.60
N TRP A 284 3.47 -0.32 -5.77
CA TRP A 284 4.88 -0.61 -5.59
C TRP A 284 5.15 -2.12 -5.45
N PRO A 285 6.25 -2.66 -5.96
CA PRO A 285 7.14 -2.04 -6.94
C PRO A 285 6.54 -2.10 -8.36
N SER A 286 6.64 -1.00 -9.10
CA SER A 286 6.06 -0.88 -10.46
C SER A 286 6.80 -1.70 -11.53
N ARG A 287 8.07 -2.08 -11.24
CA ARG A 287 8.96 -2.79 -12.19
C ARG A 287 8.86 -4.31 -12.13
N THR A 288 7.90 -4.84 -11.40
CA THR A 288 7.63 -6.29 -11.30
C THR A 288 6.43 -6.68 -12.17
N LEU A 289 5.96 -7.94 -12.01
CA LEU A 289 4.71 -8.35 -12.63
C LEU A 289 3.55 -7.46 -12.13
N PRO A 290 2.59 -7.07 -12.98
CA PRO A 290 1.53 -6.13 -12.63
C PRO A 290 0.71 -6.48 -11.38
N THR A 291 0.64 -7.78 -11.05
CA THR A 291 -0.09 -8.28 -9.89
C THR A 291 0.81 -8.50 -8.66
N LEU A 292 2.14 -8.46 -8.82
CA LEU A 292 3.09 -8.69 -7.73
C LEU A 292 3.52 -7.36 -7.14
N GLY A 293 2.90 -6.98 -6.05
CA GLY A 293 3.22 -5.73 -5.38
C GLY A 293 2.28 -5.47 -4.21
N ALA A 294 2.41 -4.28 -3.67
CA ALA A 294 1.62 -3.76 -2.57
C ALA A 294 1.04 -2.38 -2.95
N GLN A 295 -0.16 -2.09 -2.49
CA GLN A 295 -0.72 -0.75 -2.57
C GLN A 295 -0.23 0.03 -1.36
N ILE A 296 0.73 0.93 -1.56
CA ILE A 296 1.28 1.79 -0.50
C ILE A 296 1.06 3.28 -0.76
N ASP A 297 0.67 3.63 -2.00
CA ASP A 297 0.23 4.97 -2.38
C ASP A 297 -1.29 5.05 -2.30
N HIS A 298 -1.81 6.02 -1.56
CA HIS A 298 -3.24 6.14 -1.27
C HIS A 298 -3.73 7.58 -1.42
N VAL A 299 -5.02 7.71 -1.74
CA VAL A 299 -5.80 8.95 -1.59
C VAL A 299 -6.88 8.66 -0.56
N LEU A 300 -6.70 9.17 0.65
CA LEU A 300 -7.67 9.03 1.73
C LEU A 300 -8.53 10.29 1.79
N VAL A 301 -9.83 10.12 1.95
CA VAL A 301 -10.81 11.20 1.96
C VAL A 301 -11.73 11.11 3.16
N SER A 302 -12.18 12.27 3.67
CA SER A 302 -13.22 12.34 4.69
C SER A 302 -14.60 11.94 4.12
N GLU A 303 -15.59 11.79 4.99
CA GLU A 303 -16.96 11.40 4.62
C GLU A 303 -17.69 12.37 3.67
N HIS A 304 -17.13 13.55 3.46
CA HIS A 304 -17.66 14.54 2.52
C HIS A 304 -17.41 14.19 1.04
N PHE A 305 -16.61 13.18 0.74
CA PHE A 305 -16.25 12.84 -0.64
C PHE A 305 -16.83 11.50 -1.08
N ALA A 306 -17.43 11.45 -2.26
CA ALA A 306 -17.60 10.22 -3.02
C ALA A 306 -16.37 10.00 -3.92
N ALA A 307 -15.99 8.74 -4.13
CA ALA A 307 -14.97 8.37 -5.11
C ALA A 307 -15.59 7.46 -6.18
N HIS A 308 -15.45 7.86 -7.45
CA HIS A 308 -16.13 7.18 -8.55
C HIS A 308 -15.20 6.29 -9.36
N ARG A 309 -13.94 6.68 -9.50
CA ARG A 309 -12.96 5.96 -10.30
C ARG A 309 -11.57 6.21 -9.75
N THR A 310 -10.85 5.12 -9.45
CA THR A 310 -9.42 5.17 -9.14
C THR A 310 -8.65 4.36 -10.19
N ARG A 311 -7.57 4.93 -10.71
CA ARG A 311 -6.66 4.30 -11.67
C ARG A 311 -5.23 4.35 -11.17
N VAL A 312 -4.54 3.25 -11.31
CA VAL A 312 -3.09 3.16 -11.10
C VAL A 312 -2.45 3.34 -12.48
N LEU A 313 -1.60 4.35 -12.60
CA LEU A 313 -0.99 4.77 -13.86
C LEU A 313 0.51 4.43 -13.81
N PRO A 314 1.01 3.61 -14.74
CA PRO A 314 2.45 3.36 -14.85
C PRO A 314 3.19 4.66 -15.10
N LEU A 315 4.29 4.86 -14.39
CA LEU A 315 5.18 6.00 -14.53
C LEU A 315 6.60 5.50 -14.81
N PRO A 316 7.25 5.89 -15.92
CA PRO A 316 8.64 5.57 -16.16
C PRO A 316 9.56 6.22 -15.11
N ASP A 317 10.75 5.64 -14.96
CA ASP A 317 11.85 6.14 -14.13
C ASP A 317 11.59 6.22 -12.62
N THR A 318 10.50 5.62 -12.13
CA THR A 318 10.23 5.38 -10.72
C THR A 318 9.89 3.90 -10.48
N ASP A 319 10.03 3.44 -9.25
CA ASP A 319 9.54 2.14 -8.79
C ASP A 319 8.11 2.21 -8.21
N HIS A 320 7.46 3.37 -8.29
CA HIS A 320 6.05 3.56 -7.99
C HIS A 320 5.20 3.79 -9.24
N SER A 321 3.93 3.45 -9.15
CA SER A 321 2.90 3.89 -10.09
C SER A 321 2.11 5.05 -9.47
N ALA A 322 1.71 6.02 -10.28
CA ALA A 322 0.88 7.12 -9.80
C ALA A 322 -0.57 6.65 -9.57
N VAL A 323 -1.24 7.24 -8.60
CA VAL A 323 -2.66 6.98 -8.30
C VAL A 323 -3.48 8.21 -8.66
N LEU A 324 -4.43 8.05 -9.59
CA LEU A 324 -5.38 9.09 -10.00
C LEU A 324 -6.80 8.69 -9.59
N THR A 325 -7.48 9.57 -8.88
CA THR A 325 -8.87 9.33 -8.44
C THR A 325 -9.78 10.50 -8.78
N ASN A 326 -11.03 10.19 -9.14
CA ASN A 326 -12.09 11.15 -9.38
C ASN A 326 -12.98 11.19 -8.13
N LEU A 327 -13.13 12.36 -7.55
CA LEU A 327 -13.88 12.62 -6.33
C LEU A 327 -15.01 13.60 -6.60
N THR A 328 -16.13 13.45 -5.90
CA THR A 328 -17.16 14.46 -5.78
C THR A 328 -17.20 14.94 -4.33
N LEU A 329 -17.04 16.24 -4.13
CA LEU A 329 -17.24 16.89 -2.84
C LEU A 329 -18.73 17.16 -2.63
N HIS A 330 -19.24 16.81 -1.46
CA HIS A 330 -20.61 17.07 -1.03
C HIS A 330 -20.63 18.12 0.09
N ALA A 331 -21.63 19.00 0.05
CA ALA A 331 -21.86 19.93 1.15
C ALA A 331 -22.18 19.14 2.44
N ALA A 332 -21.82 19.71 3.58
CA ALA A 332 -22.31 19.19 4.86
C ALA A 332 -23.85 19.27 4.89
N PRO A 333 -24.52 18.30 5.50
CA PRO A 333 -25.98 18.25 5.60
C PRO A 333 -26.57 19.42 6.39
#